data_fad1b0c1be4da56291d8696076ab5ec6
#
_entry.id   fad1b0c1be4da56291d8696076ab5ec6
#
_cell.length_a   1.000
_cell.length_b   1.000
_cell.length_c   1.000
_cell.angle_alpha   90.00
_cell.angle_beta   90.00
_cell.angle_gamma   90.00
#
_symmetry.space_group_name_H-M   'P 1'
#
loop_
_entity.id
_entity.type
_entity.pdbx_description
1 polymer ?
#
loop_
_entity_poly.entity_id
_entity_poly.type
_entity_poly.pdbx_seq_one_letter_code
_entity_poly.pdbx_strand_id
1 'polypeptide(L)'
;MYKRQVRLSPNIKTIFDGNLFSSPVDVVINKSNEGGEIFPSVVMTAADSHFMIAEAIVKGIASGDAAGHYQTGLEHAMNLWGTAITDDFAGSLMGTLAGTDEEKLEKIATQRWIANYTNGYEAWAIVRDTGYPASAITTSTDNDIRSLSGAMNGAYANRLRYISSAYTSNAANIEAAVARQGADVKATKLWWAKQ
;
A
#
# COMPACT_ATOMS: atom_id res chain seq x y z
N MET A 1 4.83 -13.66 9.58
CA MET A 1 4.47 -12.49 10.40
C MET A 1 5.48 -12.40 11.55
N TYR A 2 6.46 -11.50 11.47
CA TYR A 2 7.45 -11.34 12.53
C TYR A 2 6.79 -10.60 13.69
N LYS A 3 6.58 -11.28 14.81
CA LYS A 3 6.33 -10.62 16.09
C LYS A 3 7.63 -9.90 16.48
N ARG A 4 7.74 -8.63 16.15
CA ARG A 4 8.81 -7.80 16.67
C ARG A 4 8.52 -7.61 18.15
N GLN A 5 9.36 -8.21 19.00
CA GLN A 5 9.40 -7.81 20.40
C GLN A 5 9.95 -6.40 20.47
N VAL A 6 9.07 -5.43 20.50
CA VAL A 6 9.44 -4.08 20.89
C VAL A 6 9.94 -4.20 22.33
N ARG A 7 11.21 -3.88 22.61
CA ARG A 7 11.68 -3.69 23.97
C ARG A 7 11.00 -2.48 24.53
N LEU A 8 9.92 -2.71 25.22
CA LEU A 8 9.08 -1.71 25.78
C LEU A 8 9.71 -1.21 27.08
N SER A 9 9.83 0.11 27.25
CA SER A 9 10.14 0.76 28.51
C SER A 9 9.19 0.25 29.61
N PRO A 10 9.63 0.16 30.88
CA PRO A 10 8.80 -0.32 31.99
C PRO A 10 7.43 0.35 32.15
N ASN A 11 7.25 1.52 31.57
CA ASN A 11 5.98 2.27 31.59
C ASN A 11 4.93 1.80 30.58
N ILE A 12 5.26 0.82 29.73
CA ILE A 12 4.38 0.35 28.66
C ILE A 12 3.35 -0.67 29.12
N LYS A 13 3.47 -1.21 30.33
CA LYS A 13 2.43 -2.09 30.89
C LYS A 13 1.05 -1.39 30.94
N THR A 14 1.04 -0.08 31.12
CA THR A 14 -0.17 0.78 31.08
C THR A 14 -0.68 1.05 29.65
N ILE A 15 0.15 0.93 28.65
CA ILE A 15 -0.23 1.14 27.25
C ILE A 15 -0.93 -0.12 26.68
N PHE A 16 -0.67 -1.31 27.25
CA PHE A 16 -1.30 -2.57 26.85
C PHE A 16 -2.61 -2.89 27.57
N ASP A 17 -3.11 -2.01 28.43
CA ASP A 17 -4.49 -2.12 28.93
C ASP A 17 -5.48 -1.82 27.78
N GLY A 18 -5.68 -2.83 27.01
CA GLY A 18 -6.82 -3.24 26.18
C GLY A 18 -7.45 -2.26 25.18
N ASN A 19 -7.35 -0.94 25.37
CA ASN A 19 -8.15 0.03 24.62
C ASN A 19 -7.35 1.13 23.89
N LEU A 20 -6.03 1.07 23.92
CA LEU A 20 -5.18 2.13 23.34
C LEU A 20 -4.62 1.80 21.95
N PHE A 21 -4.83 0.59 21.45
CA PHE A 21 -4.37 0.17 20.13
C PHE A 21 -5.51 -0.39 19.29
N SER A 22 -5.64 0.13 18.09
CA SER A 22 -6.43 -0.53 17.06
C SER A 22 -5.74 -1.83 16.66
N SER A 23 -6.45 -2.94 16.75
CA SER A 23 -6.03 -4.22 16.21
C SER A 23 -6.85 -4.56 14.96
N PRO A 24 -6.28 -5.29 13.99
CA PRO A 24 -7.08 -5.81 12.89
C PRO A 24 -8.22 -6.67 13.42
N VAL A 25 -9.38 -6.65 12.72
CA VAL A 25 -10.53 -7.48 13.07
C VAL A 25 -10.17 -8.97 13.04
N ASP A 26 -10.87 -9.76 13.83
CA ASP A 26 -10.58 -11.20 14.03
C ASP A 26 -10.47 -11.98 12.71
N VAL A 27 -11.29 -11.67 11.72
CA VAL A 27 -11.24 -12.31 10.40
C VAL A 27 -9.92 -12.10 9.67
N VAL A 28 -9.23 -10.96 9.89
CA VAL A 28 -7.91 -10.66 9.29
C VAL A 28 -6.78 -11.34 10.07
N ILE A 29 -6.91 -11.41 11.40
CA ILE A 29 -5.90 -12.04 12.26
C ILE A 29 -5.88 -13.56 12.06
N ASN A 30 -6.92 -14.08 11.44
CA ASN A 30 -7.10 -15.50 11.13
C ASN A 30 -7.02 -16.41 12.35
N LYS A 31 -8.14 -16.63 12.96
CA LYS A 31 -8.33 -17.66 13.95
C LYS A 31 -8.73 -19.02 13.31
N SER A 32 -8.23 -19.30 12.10
CA SER A 32 -8.52 -20.54 11.36
C SER A 32 -8.22 -21.80 12.20
N ASN A 33 -7.22 -21.73 13.07
CA ASN A 33 -6.89 -22.80 14.01
C ASN A 33 -7.99 -23.04 15.06
N GLU A 34 -8.90 -22.11 15.23
CA GLU A 34 -10.03 -22.18 16.15
C GLU A 34 -11.35 -22.51 15.43
N GLY A 35 -11.30 -22.85 14.11
CA GLY A 35 -12.49 -23.15 13.31
C GLY A 35 -13.25 -21.91 12.85
N GLY A 36 -12.66 -20.73 12.93
CA GLY A 36 -13.24 -19.49 12.42
C GLY A 36 -13.21 -19.39 10.89
N GLU A 37 -13.95 -18.44 10.35
CA GLU A 37 -13.96 -18.15 8.91
C GLU A 37 -12.56 -17.76 8.42
N ILE A 38 -12.18 -18.32 7.28
CA ILE A 38 -10.94 -17.94 6.60
C ILE A 38 -11.23 -16.66 5.80
N PHE A 39 -10.43 -15.62 5.99
CA PHE A 39 -10.52 -14.42 5.18
C PHE A 39 -10.28 -14.76 3.70
N PRO A 40 -11.22 -14.45 2.80
CA PRO A 40 -11.08 -14.79 1.39
C PRO A 40 -9.92 -14.01 0.76
N SER A 41 -9.25 -14.60 -0.22
CA SER A 41 -8.29 -13.87 -1.05
C SER A 41 -8.99 -12.76 -1.81
N VAL A 42 -8.69 -11.53 -1.47
CA VAL A 42 -9.18 -10.35 -2.17
C VAL A 42 -8.27 -10.09 -3.38
N VAL A 43 -8.83 -10.22 -4.58
CA VAL A 43 -8.12 -9.96 -5.83
C VAL A 43 -8.33 -8.51 -6.27
N MET A 44 -9.58 -8.05 -6.21
CA MET A 44 -9.99 -6.69 -6.56
C MET A 44 -11.28 -6.35 -5.82
N THR A 45 -11.42 -5.10 -5.42
CA THR A 45 -12.60 -4.61 -4.71
C THR A 45 -13.36 -3.57 -5.53
N ALA A 46 -14.64 -3.37 -5.22
CA ALA A 46 -15.41 -2.26 -5.76
C ALA A 46 -14.78 -0.90 -5.38
N ALA A 47 -14.22 -0.79 -4.17
CA ALA A 47 -13.48 0.39 -3.72
C ALA A 47 -12.34 0.74 -4.68
N ASP A 48 -11.51 -0.25 -5.03
CA ASP A 48 -10.37 -0.07 -5.92
C ASP A 48 -10.82 0.39 -7.32
N SER A 49 -11.89 -0.21 -7.85
CA SER A 49 -12.48 0.20 -9.13
C SER A 49 -12.94 1.66 -9.13
N HIS A 50 -13.63 2.11 -8.06
CA HIS A 50 -14.08 3.48 -7.93
C HIS A 50 -12.92 4.47 -7.79
N PHE A 51 -11.88 4.13 -7.03
CA PHE A 51 -10.69 4.96 -6.94
C PHE A 51 -9.96 5.08 -8.28
N MET A 52 -9.83 4.00 -9.06
CA MET A 52 -9.24 4.06 -10.39
C MET A 52 -10.05 4.93 -11.37
N ILE A 53 -11.38 4.90 -11.30
CA ILE A 53 -12.22 5.78 -12.10
C ILE A 53 -12.02 7.24 -11.68
N ALA A 54 -12.00 7.53 -10.37
CA ALA A 54 -11.73 8.87 -9.86
C ALA A 54 -10.36 9.39 -10.34
N GLU A 55 -9.33 8.55 -10.30
CA GLU A 55 -7.99 8.86 -10.80
C GLU A 55 -8.00 9.18 -12.30
N ALA A 56 -8.68 8.35 -13.12
CA ALA A 56 -8.77 8.55 -14.55
C ALA A 56 -9.48 9.89 -14.90
N ILE A 57 -10.49 10.27 -14.11
CA ILE A 57 -11.18 11.54 -14.29
C ILE A 57 -10.28 12.73 -13.92
N VAL A 58 -9.57 12.65 -12.77
CA VAL A 58 -8.64 13.71 -12.36
C VAL A 58 -7.50 13.89 -13.36
N LYS A 59 -7.01 12.78 -13.96
CA LYS A 59 -6.00 12.81 -15.03
C LYS A 59 -6.53 13.25 -16.39
N GLY A 60 -7.83 13.54 -16.53
CA GLY A 60 -8.45 13.93 -17.80
C GLY A 60 -8.55 12.79 -18.83
N ILE A 61 -8.34 11.54 -18.42
CA ILE A 61 -8.46 10.35 -19.28
C ILE A 61 -9.94 9.97 -19.48
N ALA A 62 -10.76 10.22 -18.47
CA ALA A 62 -12.21 10.00 -18.50
C ALA A 62 -12.96 11.25 -18.06
N SER A 63 -14.25 11.31 -18.41
CA SER A 63 -15.17 12.36 -17.96
C SER A 63 -16.09 11.81 -16.88
N GLY A 64 -16.47 12.63 -15.90
CA GLY A 64 -17.40 12.23 -14.85
C GLY A 64 -17.19 12.99 -13.54
N ASP A 65 -17.80 12.48 -12.48
CA ASP A 65 -17.71 13.02 -11.13
C ASP A 65 -16.64 12.27 -10.33
N ALA A 66 -15.43 12.79 -10.34
CA ALA A 66 -14.31 12.21 -9.59
C ALA A 66 -14.58 12.17 -8.07
N ALA A 67 -15.25 13.22 -7.54
CA ALA A 67 -15.54 13.30 -6.11
C ALA A 67 -16.58 12.25 -5.68
N GLY A 68 -17.63 12.07 -6.50
CA GLY A 68 -18.62 11.01 -6.27
C GLY A 68 -18.02 9.62 -6.32
N HIS A 69 -17.14 9.33 -7.28
CA HIS A 69 -16.42 8.07 -7.34
C HIS A 69 -15.48 7.88 -6.15
N TYR A 70 -14.76 8.91 -5.73
CA TYR A 70 -13.91 8.85 -4.54
C TYR A 70 -14.71 8.50 -3.29
N GLN A 71 -15.86 9.18 -3.08
CA GLN A 71 -16.74 8.93 -1.94
C GLN A 71 -17.28 7.50 -1.95
N THR A 72 -17.77 7.03 -3.10
CA THR A 72 -18.26 5.66 -3.25
C THR A 72 -17.13 4.63 -2.99
N GLY A 73 -15.91 4.94 -3.41
CA GLY A 73 -14.73 4.14 -3.10
C GLY A 73 -14.47 4.00 -1.61
N LEU A 74 -14.55 5.10 -0.86
CA LEU A 74 -14.43 5.11 0.60
C LEU A 74 -15.52 4.26 1.27
N GLU A 75 -16.78 4.41 0.83
CA GLU A 75 -17.91 3.61 1.35
C GLU A 75 -17.70 2.11 1.14
N HIS A 76 -17.30 1.70 -0.05
CA HIS A 76 -17.01 0.31 -0.34
C HIS A 76 -15.82 -0.24 0.45
N ALA A 77 -14.77 0.58 0.66
CA ALA A 77 -13.63 0.19 1.46
C ALA A 77 -14.02 -0.07 2.93
N MET A 78 -14.85 0.78 3.51
CA MET A 78 -15.34 0.61 4.88
C MET A 78 -16.30 -0.57 5.00
N ASN A 79 -17.23 -0.70 4.05
CA ASN A 79 -18.22 -1.79 4.04
C ASN A 79 -17.57 -3.17 3.93
N LEU A 80 -16.43 -3.30 3.26
CA LEU A 80 -15.68 -4.56 3.19
C LEU A 80 -15.32 -5.08 4.59
N TRP A 81 -15.11 -4.18 5.54
CA TRP A 81 -14.74 -4.50 6.92
C TRP A 81 -15.91 -4.43 7.88
N GLY A 82 -17.15 -4.33 7.39
CA GLY A 82 -18.36 -4.25 8.22
C GLY A 82 -18.47 -2.95 9.01
N THR A 83 -17.85 -1.89 8.54
CA THR A 83 -17.89 -0.55 9.15
C THR A 83 -18.44 0.49 8.19
N ALA A 84 -18.69 1.70 8.66
CA ALA A 84 -19.20 2.81 7.86
C ALA A 84 -18.31 4.05 8.05
N ILE A 85 -18.40 4.97 7.09
CA ILE A 85 -17.77 6.29 7.19
C ILE A 85 -18.47 7.07 8.31
N THR A 86 -17.66 7.64 9.22
CA THR A 86 -18.15 8.55 10.25
C THR A 86 -18.25 9.96 9.71
N ASP A 87 -19.14 10.79 10.28
CA ASP A 87 -19.28 12.20 9.88
C ASP A 87 -17.98 12.99 10.04
N ASP A 88 -17.22 12.70 11.09
CA ASP A 88 -15.91 13.32 11.33
C ASP A 88 -14.91 12.99 10.22
N PHE A 89 -14.89 11.73 9.74
CA PHE A 89 -14.03 11.35 8.65
C PHE A 89 -14.53 11.94 7.32
N ALA A 90 -15.81 11.90 7.05
CA ALA A 90 -16.41 12.47 5.82
C ALA A 90 -16.11 13.97 5.70
N GLY A 91 -16.12 14.71 6.80
CA GLY A 91 -15.74 16.13 6.86
C GLY A 91 -14.23 16.40 6.88
N SER A 92 -13.40 15.39 6.99
CA SER A 92 -11.95 15.56 7.08
C SER A 92 -11.30 15.86 5.71
N LEU A 93 -10.03 16.30 5.78
CA LEU A 93 -9.22 16.52 4.59
C LEU A 93 -9.12 15.27 3.68
N MET A 94 -9.06 14.09 4.28
CA MET A 94 -8.99 12.81 3.57
C MET A 94 -10.37 12.26 3.19
N GLY A 95 -11.44 12.72 3.83
CA GLY A 95 -12.82 12.33 3.49
C GLY A 95 -13.37 13.03 2.25
N THR A 96 -12.73 14.11 1.79
CA THR A 96 -13.18 14.91 0.64
C THR A 96 -12.13 14.97 -0.47
N LEU A 97 -12.56 14.84 -1.73
CA LEU A 97 -11.68 14.99 -2.90
C LEU A 97 -11.63 16.46 -3.33
N ALA A 98 -10.94 17.29 -2.54
CA ALA A 98 -10.76 18.72 -2.80
C ALA A 98 -9.26 19.06 -2.90
N GLY A 99 -8.95 20.17 -3.57
CA GLY A 99 -7.58 20.67 -3.78
C GLY A 99 -7.16 20.67 -5.24
N THR A 100 -5.88 20.85 -5.49
CA THR A 100 -5.26 20.72 -6.82
C THR A 100 -5.35 19.28 -7.32
N ASP A 101 -5.12 19.06 -8.61
CA ASP A 101 -5.18 17.71 -9.17
C ASP A 101 -4.12 16.79 -8.55
N GLU A 102 -2.93 17.31 -8.23
CA GLU A 102 -1.90 16.54 -7.52
C GLU A 102 -2.35 16.14 -6.12
N GLU A 103 -2.95 17.06 -5.34
CA GLU A 103 -3.49 16.74 -4.01
C GLU A 103 -4.63 15.72 -4.08
N LYS A 104 -5.46 15.79 -5.14
CA LYS A 104 -6.52 14.78 -5.36
C LYS A 104 -5.91 13.41 -5.69
N LEU A 105 -4.88 13.35 -6.55
CA LEU A 105 -4.18 12.12 -6.89
C LEU A 105 -3.50 11.49 -5.66
N GLU A 106 -2.87 12.30 -4.81
CA GLU A 106 -2.29 11.85 -3.55
C GLU A 106 -3.36 11.22 -2.63
N LYS A 107 -4.52 11.87 -2.49
CA LYS A 107 -5.64 11.35 -1.69
C LYS A 107 -6.15 10.02 -2.23
N ILE A 108 -6.40 9.95 -3.54
CA ILE A 108 -6.87 8.73 -4.20
C ILE A 108 -5.86 7.59 -4.00
N ALA A 109 -4.60 7.82 -4.28
CA ALA A 109 -3.55 6.81 -4.14
C ALA A 109 -3.40 6.35 -2.69
N THR A 110 -3.46 7.29 -1.73
CA THR A 110 -3.40 6.97 -0.30
C THR A 110 -4.58 6.10 0.14
N GLN A 111 -5.81 6.41 -0.29
CA GLN A 111 -6.98 5.61 0.07
C GLN A 111 -6.98 4.25 -0.62
N ARG A 112 -6.54 4.15 -1.87
CA ARG A 112 -6.30 2.86 -2.54
C ARG A 112 -5.28 2.01 -1.79
N TRP A 113 -4.18 2.61 -1.35
CA TRP A 113 -3.16 1.93 -0.57
C TRP A 113 -3.71 1.38 0.75
N ILE A 114 -4.51 2.16 1.47
CA ILE A 114 -5.17 1.74 2.72
C ILE A 114 -6.18 0.62 2.44
N ALA A 115 -7.01 0.76 1.40
CA ALA A 115 -8.03 -0.23 1.03
C ALA A 115 -7.40 -1.59 0.66
N ASN A 116 -6.16 -1.58 0.14
CA ASN A 116 -5.39 -2.77 -0.19
C ASN A 116 -4.54 -3.30 0.99
N TYR A 117 -4.94 -3.04 2.23
CA TYR A 117 -4.21 -3.45 3.44
C TYR A 117 -3.87 -4.95 3.48
N THR A 118 -4.75 -5.82 2.99
CA THR A 118 -4.54 -7.27 2.93
C THR A 118 -3.93 -7.75 1.63
N ASN A 119 -3.80 -6.88 0.62
CA ASN A 119 -3.20 -7.16 -0.67
C ASN A 119 -1.88 -6.39 -0.84
N GLY A 120 -0.82 -6.91 -0.21
CA GLY A 120 0.48 -6.24 -0.17
C GLY A 120 1.13 -6.03 -1.54
N TYR A 121 0.83 -6.86 -2.54
CA TYR A 121 1.36 -6.67 -3.90
C TYR A 121 0.72 -5.48 -4.60
N GLU A 122 -0.60 -5.32 -4.46
CA GLU A 122 -1.30 -4.18 -5.02
C GLU A 122 -0.93 -2.88 -4.28
N ALA A 123 -0.88 -2.92 -2.95
CA ALA A 123 -0.41 -1.79 -2.15
C ALA A 123 1.00 -1.35 -2.55
N TRP A 124 1.90 -2.31 -2.80
CA TRP A 124 3.25 -2.01 -3.31
C TRP A 124 3.23 -1.43 -4.72
N ALA A 125 2.38 -1.94 -5.61
CA ALA A 125 2.24 -1.44 -6.98
C ALA A 125 1.75 0.01 -6.99
N ILE A 126 0.74 0.35 -6.18
CA ILE A 126 0.22 1.71 -6.04
C ILE A 126 1.32 2.69 -5.64
N VAL A 127 2.08 2.38 -4.58
CA VAL A 127 3.16 3.26 -4.13
C VAL A 127 4.26 3.42 -5.17
N ARG A 128 4.60 2.34 -5.86
CA ARG A 128 5.62 2.36 -6.90
C ARG A 128 5.22 3.18 -8.13
N ASP A 129 3.94 3.15 -8.48
CA ASP A 129 3.39 3.87 -9.63
C ASP A 129 3.21 5.36 -9.31
N THR A 130 2.61 5.66 -8.17
CA THR A 130 2.18 7.03 -7.83
C THR A 130 3.16 7.80 -6.97
N GLY A 131 4.04 7.12 -6.21
CA GLY A 131 4.85 7.74 -5.16
C GLY A 131 4.07 8.02 -3.86
N TYR A 132 2.78 7.65 -3.78
CA TYR A 132 1.93 7.92 -2.63
C TYR A 132 1.47 6.63 -1.91
N PRO A 133 1.24 6.69 -0.60
CA PRO A 133 1.50 7.85 0.27
C PRO A 133 3.01 8.11 0.41
N ALA A 134 3.42 9.37 0.42
CA ALA A 134 4.83 9.75 0.53
C ALA A 134 5.49 9.15 1.79
N SER A 135 4.71 8.98 2.86
CA SER A 135 5.16 8.29 4.08
C SER A 135 5.57 6.83 3.86
N ALA A 136 5.10 6.16 2.80
CA ALA A 136 5.49 4.79 2.50
C ALA A 136 6.88 4.69 1.87
N ILE A 137 7.33 5.73 1.17
CA ILE A 137 8.62 5.76 0.45
C ILE A 137 9.72 6.51 1.18
N THR A 138 9.38 7.28 2.22
CA THR A 138 10.38 7.99 3.03
C THR A 138 10.93 7.08 4.12
N THR A 139 12.22 7.19 4.38
CA THR A 139 12.84 6.56 5.55
C THR A 139 12.28 7.21 6.81
N SER A 140 11.75 6.42 7.73
CA SER A 140 11.37 6.92 9.04
C SER A 140 12.62 7.37 9.80
N THR A 141 12.52 8.47 10.56
CA THR A 141 13.52 8.85 11.54
C THR A 141 13.60 7.84 12.70
N ASP A 142 12.53 7.09 12.91
CA ASP A 142 12.50 5.91 13.75
C ASP A 142 12.91 4.69 12.90
N ASN A 143 14.21 4.37 12.95
CA ASN A 143 14.81 3.23 12.25
C ASN A 143 14.17 1.88 12.60
N ASP A 144 13.39 1.84 13.67
CA ASP A 144 12.71 0.63 14.12
C ASP A 144 11.43 0.34 13.35
N ILE A 145 10.80 1.34 12.74
CA ILE A 145 9.53 1.18 12.03
C ILE A 145 9.79 0.82 10.57
N ARG A 146 10.69 1.56 9.91
CA ARG A 146 10.96 1.36 8.49
C ARG A 146 12.38 1.81 8.14
N SER A 147 13.14 0.89 7.56
CA SER A 147 14.48 1.18 7.06
C SER A 147 14.56 0.81 5.59
N LEU A 148 14.97 1.77 4.78
CA LEU A 148 15.33 1.57 3.38
C LEU A 148 16.86 1.41 3.21
N SER A 149 17.56 1.01 4.27
CA SER A 149 19.00 0.75 4.28
C SER A 149 19.38 -0.58 3.64
N GLY A 150 20.66 -0.85 3.56
CA GLY A 150 21.21 -2.10 3.01
C GLY A 150 20.89 -2.26 1.52
N ALA A 151 20.31 -3.38 1.13
CA ALA A 151 20.02 -3.68 -0.28
C ALA A 151 19.04 -2.69 -0.95
N MET A 152 18.36 -1.86 -0.18
CA MET A 152 17.46 -0.81 -0.67
C MET A 152 18.20 0.50 -0.95
N ASN A 153 19.34 0.73 -0.30
CA ASN A 153 20.16 1.93 -0.45
C ASN A 153 19.38 3.25 -0.41
N GLY A 154 18.44 3.36 0.53
CA GLY A 154 17.59 4.54 0.70
C GLY A 154 16.43 4.65 -0.29
N ALA A 155 16.29 3.74 -1.25
CA ALA A 155 15.25 3.78 -2.27
C ALA A 155 14.11 2.78 -1.99
N TYR A 156 12.90 3.13 -2.41
CA TYR A 156 11.77 2.20 -2.42
C TYR A 156 11.98 1.10 -3.47
N ALA A 157 11.48 -0.10 -3.19
CA ALA A 157 11.63 -1.23 -4.10
C ALA A 157 10.77 -1.04 -5.36
N ASN A 158 11.41 -0.80 -6.49
CA ASN A 158 10.75 -0.64 -7.79
C ASN A 158 10.53 -1.97 -8.51
N ARG A 159 11.26 -3.02 -8.13
CA ARG A 159 11.18 -4.35 -8.73
C ARG A 159 11.67 -5.44 -7.79
N LEU A 160 11.32 -6.66 -8.09
CA LEU A 160 12.00 -7.84 -7.54
C LEU A 160 13.26 -8.11 -8.36
N ARG A 161 14.30 -8.62 -7.69
CA ARG A 161 15.50 -9.11 -8.38
C ARG A 161 15.24 -10.46 -9.04
N TYR A 162 16.05 -10.80 -10.03
CA TYR A 162 16.07 -12.16 -10.55
C TYR A 162 16.47 -13.14 -9.44
N ILE A 163 15.92 -14.35 -9.48
CA ILE A 163 16.27 -15.40 -8.53
C ILE A 163 17.71 -15.86 -8.75
N SER A 164 18.41 -16.22 -7.68
CA SER A 164 19.81 -16.63 -7.75
C SER A 164 20.05 -17.83 -8.68
N SER A 165 19.13 -18.79 -8.72
CA SER A 165 19.21 -19.94 -9.63
C SER A 165 19.20 -19.54 -11.11
N ALA A 166 18.59 -18.44 -11.49
CA ALA A 166 18.60 -17.97 -12.88
C ALA A 166 20.00 -17.51 -13.32
N TYR A 167 20.82 -16.98 -12.39
CA TYR A 167 22.21 -16.63 -12.68
C TYR A 167 23.11 -17.84 -12.93
N THR A 168 22.75 -19.00 -12.41
CA THR A 168 23.51 -20.24 -12.67
C THR A 168 22.99 -21.01 -13.86
N SER A 169 21.68 -21.06 -14.07
CA SER A 169 21.05 -21.87 -15.13
C SER A 169 20.85 -21.12 -16.45
N ASN A 170 20.85 -19.77 -16.44
CA ASN A 170 20.53 -18.94 -17.60
C ASN A 170 21.31 -17.62 -17.61
N ALA A 171 22.59 -17.66 -17.25
CA ALA A 171 23.45 -16.49 -17.05
C ALA A 171 23.46 -15.53 -18.25
N ALA A 172 23.68 -16.05 -19.45
CA ALA A 172 23.78 -15.21 -20.65
C ALA A 172 22.52 -14.38 -20.94
N ASN A 173 21.32 -14.97 -20.73
CA ASN A 173 20.08 -14.24 -20.91
C ASN A 173 19.82 -13.23 -19.79
N ILE A 174 20.23 -13.54 -18.54
CA ILE A 174 20.16 -12.60 -17.44
C ILE A 174 21.09 -11.40 -17.68
N GLU A 175 22.32 -11.63 -18.12
CA GLU A 175 23.28 -10.57 -18.47
C GLU A 175 22.73 -9.69 -19.60
N ALA A 176 22.16 -10.28 -20.63
CA ALA A 176 21.53 -9.55 -21.73
C ALA A 176 20.30 -8.73 -21.25
N ALA A 177 19.50 -9.26 -20.34
CA ALA A 177 18.37 -8.54 -19.74
C ALA A 177 18.84 -7.37 -18.89
N VAL A 178 19.85 -7.57 -18.05
CA VAL A 178 20.47 -6.54 -17.21
C VAL A 178 21.09 -5.42 -18.06
N ALA A 179 21.77 -5.77 -19.15
CA ALA A 179 22.33 -4.78 -20.07
C ALA A 179 21.25 -3.86 -20.69
N ARG A 180 20.06 -4.37 -20.98
CA ARG A 180 18.94 -3.59 -21.53
C ARG A 180 18.19 -2.79 -20.48
N GLN A 181 17.97 -3.36 -19.30
CA GLN A 181 17.08 -2.82 -18.28
C GLN A 181 17.80 -1.94 -17.27
N GLY A 182 19.08 -2.23 -16.99
CA GLY A 182 19.88 -1.68 -15.91
C GLY A 182 20.18 -2.72 -14.83
N ALA A 183 20.98 -2.35 -13.84
CA ALA A 183 21.45 -3.24 -12.79
C ALA A 183 20.32 -4.03 -12.11
N ASP A 184 20.58 -5.30 -11.77
CA ASP A 184 19.61 -6.14 -11.06
C ASP A 184 19.58 -5.81 -9.57
N VAL A 185 19.11 -4.61 -9.26
CA VAL A 185 18.88 -4.13 -7.89
C VAL A 185 17.44 -3.70 -7.71
N LYS A 186 16.96 -3.73 -6.48
CA LYS A 186 15.55 -3.40 -6.18
C LYS A 186 15.16 -1.96 -6.55
N ALA A 187 16.11 -1.04 -6.53
CA ALA A 187 15.90 0.37 -6.87
C ALA A 187 15.79 0.64 -8.38
N THR A 188 16.15 -0.31 -9.25
CA THR A 188 16.10 -0.11 -10.71
C THR A 188 14.65 0.00 -11.17
N LYS A 189 14.32 1.15 -11.79
CA LYS A 189 13.01 1.36 -12.42
C LYS A 189 12.89 0.50 -13.69
N LEU A 190 11.74 -0.12 -13.89
CA LEU A 190 11.40 -0.82 -15.11
C LEU A 190 11.17 0.17 -16.26
N TRP A 191 11.25 -0.30 -17.51
CA TRP A 191 11.19 0.57 -18.70
C TRP A 191 9.92 1.44 -18.75
N TRP A 192 8.79 0.93 -18.31
CA TRP A 192 7.51 1.62 -18.28
C TRP A 192 7.39 2.64 -17.11
N ALA A 193 8.26 2.56 -16.10
CA ALA A 193 8.32 3.48 -14.97
C ALA A 193 9.46 4.52 -15.09
N LYS A 194 10.18 4.53 -16.22
CA LYS A 194 11.21 5.52 -16.53
C LYS A 194 10.55 6.68 -17.29
N GLN A 195 9.85 7.53 -16.56
CA GLN A 195 9.38 8.82 -17.08
C GLN A 195 10.34 9.90 -16.63
#